data_525373d327473179dbe8e4de2ebfb0ef
#
_entry.id   525373d327473179dbe8e4de2ebfb0ef
#
_cell.length_a   1.000
_cell.length_b   1.000
_cell.length_c   1.000
_cell.angle_alpha   90.00
_cell.angle_beta   90.00
_cell.angle_gamma   90.00
#
_symmetry.space_group_name_H-M   'P 1'
#
loop_
_entity.id
_entity.type
_entity.pdbx_description
1 polymer ?
#
loop_
_entity_poly.entity_id
_entity_poly.type
_entity_poly.pdbx_seq_one_letter_code
_entity_poly.pdbx_strand_id
1 'polypeptide(L)'
;MEDKNQILEFILESPFETILEQIDEIHPVDFLEALGEFDDDPLIILEKLPDEYVALLLDYAEDDEKFNLLSLFSKNRQAQIISEMSSDELVDLLGTLDEDEQNEIITNMNTEEVEEVKTLLSYDPESAGGIMATEFISIKETDTVNETINYLRTMAPDSETPYYIYVVDDLDVLKGVVPLRQIIVSTPDTLIKDIMIENIISAPVDMDQEEVSHIFEKYGFMAIPVVDHNGKILGIITVDDVMEIMKEEYTEDMFRLAGLDEEEKVAGTVIGAIKSRLPWLLVNLVTATLAAKTVSLFENTIAQIVALATFMPMVAGMGG
;
A
#
# COMPACT_ATOMS: atom_id res chain seq x y z
N MET A 1 18.41 -11.53 13.78
CA MET A 1 18.35 -13.00 14.02
C MET A 1 17.90 -13.62 12.70
N GLU A 2 18.70 -14.49 12.10
CA GLU A 2 18.39 -15.03 10.75
C GLU A 2 17.67 -16.41 10.77
N ASP A 3 17.47 -17.01 11.93
CA ASP A 3 16.82 -18.34 12.06
C ASP A 3 15.45 -18.16 12.73
N LYS A 4 14.37 -18.50 12.00
CA LYS A 4 12.98 -18.40 12.43
C LYS A 4 12.72 -19.07 13.79
N ASN A 5 13.34 -20.23 14.05
CA ASN A 5 13.21 -20.91 15.33
C ASN A 5 13.85 -20.12 16.47
N GLN A 6 14.94 -19.39 16.22
CA GLN A 6 15.58 -18.56 17.24
C GLN A 6 14.74 -17.33 17.58
N ILE A 7 14.01 -16.77 16.61
CA ILE A 7 13.07 -15.66 16.84
C ILE A 7 11.98 -16.10 17.81
N LEU A 8 11.31 -17.22 17.52
CA LEU A 8 10.22 -17.76 18.34
C LEU A 8 10.72 -18.14 19.74
N GLU A 9 11.87 -18.84 19.85
CA GLU A 9 12.47 -19.24 21.12
C GLU A 9 12.85 -17.99 21.95
N PHE A 10 13.40 -16.96 21.32
CA PHE A 10 13.71 -15.67 21.96
C PHE A 10 12.46 -15.05 22.60
N ILE A 11 11.35 -14.93 21.87
CA ILE A 11 10.11 -14.34 22.40
C ILE A 11 9.50 -15.22 23.50
N LEU A 12 9.52 -16.54 23.34
CA LEU A 12 8.92 -17.46 24.32
C LEU A 12 9.67 -17.46 25.65
N GLU A 13 11.00 -17.42 25.61
CA GLU A 13 11.85 -17.57 26.79
C GLU A 13 12.25 -16.26 27.47
N SER A 14 12.20 -15.11 26.72
CA SER A 14 12.67 -13.84 27.25
C SER A 14 11.62 -13.12 28.12
N PRO A 15 12.06 -12.37 29.15
CA PRO A 15 11.22 -11.40 29.85
C PRO A 15 10.80 -10.26 28.92
N PHE A 16 9.65 -9.62 29.21
CA PHE A 16 9.12 -8.52 28.42
C PHE A 16 10.11 -7.34 28.23
N GLU A 17 10.85 -6.98 29.29
CA GLU A 17 11.84 -5.91 29.22
C GLU A 17 12.97 -6.22 28.24
N THR A 18 13.37 -7.50 28.12
CA THR A 18 14.40 -7.92 27.14
C THR A 18 13.85 -7.94 25.73
N ILE A 19 12.58 -8.32 25.57
CA ILE A 19 11.91 -8.26 24.27
C ILE A 19 11.86 -6.81 23.80
N LEU A 20 11.41 -5.89 24.64
CA LEU A 20 11.29 -4.47 24.34
C LEU A 20 12.65 -3.83 23.91
N GLU A 21 13.77 -4.27 24.50
CA GLU A 21 15.11 -3.76 24.15
C GLU A 21 15.67 -4.29 22.82
N GLN A 22 15.20 -5.44 22.35
CA GLN A 22 15.81 -6.16 21.22
C GLN A 22 14.85 -6.45 20.07
N ILE A 23 13.57 -6.17 20.23
CA ILE A 23 12.56 -6.50 19.21
C ILE A 23 12.82 -5.75 17.90
N ASP A 24 13.32 -4.53 17.96
CA ASP A 24 13.68 -3.71 16.79
C ASP A 24 14.84 -4.30 15.96
N GLU A 25 15.59 -5.28 16.51
CA GLU A 25 16.61 -6.01 15.76
C GLU A 25 16.00 -7.12 14.87
N ILE A 26 14.71 -7.43 15.04
CA ILE A 26 13.99 -8.44 14.29
C ILE A 26 13.11 -7.74 13.26
N HIS A 27 13.36 -8.00 11.98
CA HIS A 27 12.52 -7.41 10.93
C HIS A 27 11.12 -8.04 10.96
N PRO A 28 10.02 -7.23 10.83
CA PRO A 28 8.64 -7.73 10.87
C PRO A 28 8.38 -8.88 9.91
N VAL A 29 8.89 -8.82 8.68
CA VAL A 29 8.75 -9.89 7.68
C VAL A 29 9.33 -11.22 8.18
N ASP A 30 10.55 -11.21 8.76
CA ASP A 30 11.18 -12.43 9.29
C ASP A 30 10.37 -12.99 10.48
N PHE A 31 9.74 -12.09 11.27
CA PHE A 31 8.88 -12.48 12.37
C PHE A 31 7.58 -13.14 11.87
N LEU A 32 6.90 -12.53 10.88
CA LEU A 32 5.69 -13.10 10.26
C LEU A 32 5.96 -14.46 9.64
N GLU A 33 7.08 -14.60 8.93
CA GLU A 33 7.50 -15.90 8.40
C GLU A 33 7.75 -16.95 9.50
N ALA A 34 8.34 -16.52 10.64
CA ALA A 34 8.55 -17.42 11.77
C ALA A 34 7.21 -17.80 12.42
N LEU A 35 6.30 -16.84 12.59
CA LEU A 35 4.97 -17.04 13.14
C LEU A 35 4.14 -18.02 12.30
N GLY A 36 4.25 -17.94 10.97
CA GLY A 36 3.59 -18.88 10.04
C GLY A 36 4.08 -20.34 10.14
N GLU A 37 5.27 -20.57 10.70
CA GLU A 37 5.81 -21.91 10.99
C GLU A 37 5.53 -22.39 12.43
N PHE A 38 4.86 -21.57 13.25
CA PHE A 38 4.55 -21.90 14.64
C PHE A 38 3.33 -22.82 14.73
N ASP A 39 3.53 -24.02 15.31
CA ASP A 39 2.49 -25.05 15.37
C ASP A 39 1.43 -24.84 16.48
N ASP A 40 1.70 -23.96 17.45
CA ASP A 40 0.80 -23.66 18.57
C ASP A 40 -0.01 -22.36 18.29
N ASP A 41 -0.82 -21.92 19.29
CA ASP A 41 -1.62 -20.70 19.19
C ASP A 41 -0.72 -19.46 19.07
N PRO A 42 -0.79 -18.71 17.95
CA PRO A 42 0.04 -17.52 17.72
C PRO A 42 -0.13 -16.45 18.79
N LEU A 43 -1.27 -16.39 19.46
CA LEU A 43 -1.55 -15.44 20.53
C LEU A 43 -0.54 -15.56 21.69
N ILE A 44 -0.01 -16.76 21.95
CA ILE A 44 0.99 -17.01 23.00
C ILE A 44 2.25 -16.14 22.80
N ILE A 45 2.61 -15.92 21.54
CA ILE A 45 3.77 -15.10 21.14
C ILE A 45 3.36 -13.63 21.05
N LEU A 46 2.27 -13.36 20.33
CA LEU A 46 1.80 -12.01 20.04
C LEU A 46 1.44 -11.21 21.31
N GLU A 47 0.92 -11.88 22.36
CA GLU A 47 0.64 -11.20 23.65
C GLU A 47 1.88 -10.69 24.37
N LYS A 48 3.08 -11.18 24.01
CA LYS A 48 4.35 -10.74 24.62
C LYS A 48 4.98 -9.54 23.89
N LEU A 49 4.44 -9.15 22.75
CA LEU A 49 4.98 -8.05 21.95
C LEU A 49 4.45 -6.69 22.40
N PRO A 50 5.22 -5.61 22.25
CA PRO A 50 4.72 -4.25 22.34
C PRO A 50 3.63 -3.98 21.28
N ASP A 51 2.66 -3.13 21.61
CA ASP A 51 1.56 -2.82 20.68
C ASP A 51 2.06 -2.12 19.42
N GLU A 52 3.05 -1.23 19.53
CA GLU A 52 3.78 -0.59 18.42
C GLU A 52 4.40 -1.62 17.45
N TYR A 53 5.03 -2.67 17.98
CA TYR A 53 5.59 -3.72 17.11
C TYR A 53 4.50 -4.61 16.49
N VAL A 54 3.39 -4.81 17.18
CA VAL A 54 2.23 -5.54 16.61
C VAL A 54 1.59 -4.74 15.49
N ALA A 55 1.45 -3.42 15.63
CA ALA A 55 1.01 -2.53 14.55
C ALA A 55 1.92 -2.68 13.33
N LEU A 56 3.23 -2.59 13.53
CA LEU A 56 4.22 -2.78 12.47
C LEU A 56 4.15 -4.19 11.82
N LEU A 57 3.79 -5.24 12.57
CA LEU A 57 3.55 -6.55 11.98
C LEU A 57 2.31 -6.56 11.08
N LEU A 58 1.27 -5.81 11.43
CA LEU A 58 0.06 -5.69 10.59
C LEU A 58 0.36 -4.96 9.29
N ASP A 59 1.22 -3.93 9.32
CA ASP A 59 1.62 -3.19 8.11
C ASP A 59 2.32 -4.12 7.09
N TYR A 60 3.11 -5.09 7.57
CA TYR A 60 3.81 -6.07 6.70
C TYR A 60 3.04 -7.36 6.44
N ALA A 61 1.86 -7.56 7.03
CA ALA A 61 1.05 -8.75 6.81
C ALA A 61 0.27 -8.66 5.49
N GLU A 62 -0.06 -9.80 4.88
CA GLU A 62 -0.97 -9.82 3.73
C GLU A 62 -2.39 -9.37 4.15
N ASP A 63 -3.11 -8.66 3.29
CA ASP A 63 -4.40 -8.02 3.59
C ASP A 63 -5.44 -8.98 4.20
N ASP A 64 -5.50 -10.22 3.72
CA ASP A 64 -6.41 -11.23 4.25
C ASP A 64 -5.97 -11.80 5.61
N GLU A 65 -4.75 -11.52 6.06
CA GLU A 65 -4.21 -11.92 7.36
C GLU A 65 -4.30 -10.78 8.41
N LYS A 66 -4.22 -9.50 7.99
CA LYS A 66 -4.23 -8.33 8.90
C LYS A 66 -5.38 -8.41 9.91
N PHE A 67 -6.62 -8.52 9.45
CA PHE A 67 -7.79 -8.60 10.33
C PHE A 67 -7.80 -9.87 11.20
N ASN A 68 -7.38 -11.01 10.65
CA ASN A 68 -7.32 -12.26 11.40
C ASN A 68 -6.34 -12.14 12.57
N LEU A 69 -5.16 -11.56 12.35
CA LEU A 69 -4.16 -11.32 13.40
C LEU A 69 -4.70 -10.35 14.46
N LEU A 70 -5.27 -9.21 14.03
CA LEU A 70 -5.85 -8.21 14.93
C LEU A 70 -6.98 -8.81 15.78
N SER A 71 -7.83 -9.65 15.21
CA SER A 71 -8.98 -10.27 15.89
C SER A 71 -8.60 -11.25 17.00
N LEU A 72 -7.35 -11.71 17.05
CA LEU A 72 -6.84 -12.54 18.16
C LEU A 72 -6.79 -11.79 19.48
N PHE A 73 -6.64 -10.47 19.46
CA PHE A 73 -6.49 -9.64 20.65
C PHE A 73 -7.84 -9.25 21.26
N SER A 74 -7.83 -8.89 22.55
CA SER A 74 -9.00 -8.28 23.19
C SER A 74 -9.29 -6.90 22.59
N LYS A 75 -10.58 -6.48 22.57
CA LYS A 75 -11.01 -5.19 22.00
C LYS A 75 -10.24 -3.97 22.51
N ASN A 76 -9.88 -3.97 23.79
CA ASN A 76 -9.09 -2.88 24.37
C ASN A 76 -7.66 -2.84 23.78
N ARG A 77 -7.06 -4.01 23.56
CA ARG A 77 -5.73 -4.11 22.97
C ARG A 77 -5.76 -3.85 21.46
N GLN A 78 -6.82 -4.27 20.76
CA GLN A 78 -7.04 -3.91 19.36
C GLN A 78 -7.03 -2.38 19.20
N ALA A 79 -7.75 -1.63 20.04
CA ALA A 79 -7.77 -0.18 19.99
C ALA A 79 -6.38 0.45 20.25
N GLN A 80 -5.56 -0.15 21.12
CA GLN A 80 -4.19 0.31 21.36
C GLN A 80 -3.29 0.04 20.15
N ILE A 81 -3.37 -1.16 19.56
CA ILE A 81 -2.61 -1.50 18.36
C ILE A 81 -3.00 -0.59 17.19
N ILE A 82 -4.29 -0.35 16.97
CA ILE A 82 -4.81 0.52 15.92
C ILE A 82 -4.30 1.96 16.07
N SER A 83 -4.16 2.47 17.30
CA SER A 83 -3.62 3.82 17.52
C SER A 83 -2.12 3.95 17.25
N GLU A 84 -1.41 2.85 17.04
CA GLU A 84 0.00 2.81 16.65
C GLU A 84 0.19 2.53 15.15
N MET A 85 -0.89 2.22 14.40
CA MET A 85 -0.84 2.00 12.95
C MET A 85 -0.75 3.33 12.20
N SER A 86 -0.10 3.32 11.03
CA SER A 86 -0.17 4.44 10.09
C SER A 86 -1.58 4.61 9.51
N SER A 87 -1.91 5.80 9.06
CA SER A 87 -3.29 6.12 8.65
C SER A 87 -3.70 5.43 7.35
N ASP A 88 -2.79 5.24 6.40
CA ASP A 88 -2.98 4.51 5.15
C ASP A 88 -3.22 3.02 5.42
N GLU A 89 -2.35 2.36 6.18
CA GLU A 89 -2.48 0.96 6.55
C GLU A 89 -3.79 0.66 7.32
N LEU A 90 -4.19 1.61 8.18
CA LEU A 90 -5.48 1.50 8.87
C LEU A 90 -6.66 1.61 7.90
N VAL A 91 -6.57 2.49 6.90
CA VAL A 91 -7.60 2.63 5.87
C VAL A 91 -7.67 1.38 5.00
N ASP A 92 -6.53 0.80 4.63
CA ASP A 92 -6.45 -0.44 3.87
C ASP A 92 -7.06 -1.61 4.65
N LEU A 93 -6.70 -1.76 5.92
CA LEU A 93 -7.33 -2.74 6.80
C LEU A 93 -8.86 -2.58 6.84
N LEU A 94 -9.36 -1.35 7.05
CA LEU A 94 -10.79 -1.08 7.11
C LEU A 94 -11.47 -1.30 5.75
N GLY A 95 -10.80 -1.03 4.64
CA GLY A 95 -11.28 -1.24 3.29
C GLY A 95 -11.59 -2.72 2.97
N THR A 96 -10.90 -3.65 3.63
CA THR A 96 -11.12 -5.10 3.47
C THR A 96 -12.30 -5.64 4.28
N LEU A 97 -12.85 -4.86 5.23
CA LEU A 97 -13.85 -5.29 6.19
C LEU A 97 -15.28 -4.96 5.75
N ASP A 98 -16.26 -5.70 6.27
CA ASP A 98 -17.64 -5.34 6.10
C ASP A 98 -18.07 -4.15 7.01
N GLU A 99 -19.24 -3.53 6.72
CA GLU A 99 -19.71 -2.34 7.45
C GLU A 99 -19.88 -2.57 8.96
N ASP A 100 -20.20 -3.79 9.40
CA ASP A 100 -20.41 -4.10 10.82
C ASP A 100 -19.03 -4.20 11.54
N GLU A 101 -18.05 -4.82 10.90
CA GLU A 101 -16.66 -4.95 11.37
C GLU A 101 -15.96 -3.59 11.41
N GLN A 102 -16.06 -2.79 10.35
CA GLN A 102 -15.55 -1.41 10.31
C GLN A 102 -16.11 -0.57 11.47
N ASN A 103 -17.43 -0.60 11.67
CA ASN A 103 -18.07 0.15 12.75
C ASN A 103 -17.62 -0.33 14.14
N GLU A 104 -17.32 -1.59 14.32
CA GLU A 104 -16.80 -2.13 15.57
C GLU A 104 -15.42 -1.55 15.89
N ILE A 105 -14.52 -1.47 14.91
CA ILE A 105 -13.20 -0.87 15.05
C ILE A 105 -13.33 0.63 15.33
N ILE A 106 -14.02 1.37 14.45
CA ILE A 106 -14.19 2.83 14.53
C ILE A 106 -14.81 3.26 15.87
N THR A 107 -15.72 2.47 16.45
CA THR A 107 -16.36 2.80 17.74
C THR A 107 -15.36 2.77 18.92
N ASN A 108 -14.26 2.04 18.80
CA ASN A 108 -13.25 1.90 19.84
C ASN A 108 -12.11 2.93 19.71
N MET A 109 -12.05 3.68 18.61
CA MET A 109 -11.05 4.73 18.35
C MET A 109 -11.40 6.03 19.07
N ASN A 110 -10.45 6.93 19.21
CA ASN A 110 -10.71 8.27 19.74
C ASN A 110 -11.40 9.15 18.67
N THR A 111 -12.01 10.26 19.12
CA THR A 111 -12.87 11.08 18.23
C THR A 111 -12.10 11.79 17.10
N GLU A 112 -10.83 12.15 17.33
CA GLU A 112 -9.99 12.85 16.35
C GLU A 112 -9.56 11.87 15.25
N GLU A 113 -9.06 10.71 15.61
CA GLU A 113 -8.72 9.62 14.68
C GLU A 113 -9.92 9.17 13.83
N VAL A 114 -11.12 9.06 14.45
CA VAL A 114 -12.35 8.68 13.72
C VAL A 114 -12.70 9.66 12.60
N GLU A 115 -12.55 10.97 12.80
CA GLU A 115 -12.83 11.97 11.75
C GLU A 115 -11.79 11.90 10.61
N GLU A 116 -10.55 11.66 10.94
CA GLU A 116 -9.46 11.49 10.00
C GLU A 116 -9.67 10.25 9.13
N VAL A 117 -9.82 9.08 9.73
CA VAL A 117 -10.07 7.81 9.04
C VAL A 117 -11.31 7.88 8.15
N LYS A 118 -12.41 8.49 8.62
CA LYS A 118 -13.61 8.68 7.78
C LYS A 118 -13.36 9.59 6.58
N THR A 119 -12.47 10.56 6.73
CA THR A 119 -12.08 11.44 5.61
C THR A 119 -11.28 10.65 4.60
N LEU A 120 -10.31 9.85 5.04
CA LEU A 120 -9.49 8.99 4.17
C LEU A 120 -10.35 7.95 3.46
N LEU A 121 -11.21 7.22 4.15
CA LEU A 121 -12.17 6.27 3.57
C LEU A 121 -13.17 6.90 2.58
N SER A 122 -13.27 8.23 2.52
CA SER A 122 -14.13 8.91 1.53
C SER A 122 -13.46 9.09 0.16
N TYR A 123 -12.15 8.93 0.07
CA TYR A 123 -11.43 8.94 -1.20
C TYR A 123 -11.61 7.62 -1.94
N ASP A 124 -11.33 7.63 -3.24
CA ASP A 124 -11.25 6.41 -4.03
C ASP A 124 -10.02 5.61 -3.56
N PRO A 125 -10.15 4.32 -3.21
CA PRO A 125 -9.02 3.51 -2.74
C PRO A 125 -7.84 3.50 -3.73
N GLU A 126 -8.10 3.52 -5.04
CA GLU A 126 -7.08 3.54 -6.08
C GLU A 126 -6.59 4.95 -6.45
N SER A 127 -6.88 5.96 -5.62
CA SER A 127 -6.43 7.34 -5.82
C SER A 127 -5.31 7.72 -4.85
N ALA A 128 -4.57 8.78 -5.19
CA ALA A 128 -3.55 9.35 -4.30
C ALA A 128 -4.07 9.68 -2.91
N GLY A 129 -5.35 10.02 -2.78
CA GLY A 129 -6.01 10.27 -1.51
C GLY A 129 -6.34 9.01 -0.73
N GLY A 130 -6.55 7.87 -1.41
CA GLY A 130 -6.81 6.58 -0.79
C GLY A 130 -5.55 5.92 -0.22
N ILE A 131 -4.42 6.12 -0.90
CA ILE A 131 -3.13 5.47 -0.59
C ILE A 131 -2.15 6.38 0.17
N MET A 132 -2.57 7.54 0.68
CA MET A 132 -1.68 8.49 1.36
C MET A 132 -1.67 8.28 2.87
N ALA A 133 -0.48 8.37 3.46
CA ALA A 133 -0.29 8.56 4.90
C ALA A 133 -0.42 10.03 5.30
N THR A 134 -0.97 10.31 6.48
CA THR A 134 -1.13 11.67 7.01
C THR A 134 -0.03 12.05 7.99
N GLU A 135 0.84 11.14 8.37
CA GLU A 135 1.95 11.27 9.31
C GLU A 135 3.19 11.90 8.67
N PHE A 136 3.06 13.12 8.18
CA PHE A 136 4.17 13.86 7.56
C PHE A 136 4.62 15.07 8.37
N ILE A 137 5.86 15.49 8.16
CA ILE A 137 6.44 16.66 8.83
C ILE A 137 6.28 17.90 7.98
N SER A 138 5.61 18.93 8.52
CA SER A 138 5.50 20.25 7.92
C SER A 138 6.07 21.35 8.80
N ILE A 139 6.69 22.36 8.17
CA ILE A 139 7.31 23.53 8.81
C ILE A 139 6.98 24.79 8.03
N LYS A 140 7.26 25.95 8.63
CA LYS A 140 7.04 27.25 7.98
C LYS A 140 8.31 27.72 7.26
N GLU A 141 8.12 28.46 6.15
CA GLU A 141 9.24 29.06 5.40
C GLU A 141 10.06 30.07 6.22
N THR A 142 9.47 30.63 7.27
CA THR A 142 10.07 31.60 8.19
C THR A 142 10.90 30.98 9.29
N ASP A 143 10.81 29.68 9.49
CA ASP A 143 11.55 28.97 10.53
C ASP A 143 13.03 28.93 10.21
N THR A 144 13.87 28.83 11.24
CA THR A 144 15.30 28.60 11.10
C THR A 144 15.62 27.12 11.12
N VAL A 145 16.77 26.76 10.57
CA VAL A 145 17.29 25.36 10.65
C VAL A 145 17.36 24.87 12.10
N ASN A 146 17.74 25.72 13.06
CA ASN A 146 17.79 25.30 14.46
C ASN A 146 16.40 25.03 15.06
N GLU A 147 15.42 25.85 14.75
CA GLU A 147 14.02 25.62 15.17
C GLU A 147 13.49 24.33 14.55
N THR A 148 13.74 24.11 13.27
CA THR A 148 13.36 22.88 12.56
C THR A 148 14.00 21.65 13.19
N ILE A 149 15.31 21.66 13.49
CA ILE A 149 15.97 20.50 14.14
C ILE A 149 15.36 20.19 15.51
N ASN A 150 15.01 21.21 16.28
CA ASN A 150 14.37 21.00 17.58
C ASN A 150 12.94 20.46 17.44
N TYR A 151 12.20 20.90 16.44
CA TYR A 151 10.88 20.38 16.10
C TYR A 151 10.95 18.92 15.65
N LEU A 152 11.88 18.58 14.75
CA LEU A 152 12.10 17.21 14.28
C LEU A 152 12.41 16.22 15.40
N ARG A 153 13.15 16.63 16.42
CA ARG A 153 13.47 15.76 17.59
C ARG A 153 12.23 15.33 18.37
N THR A 154 11.16 16.07 18.24
CA THR A 154 9.88 15.78 18.93
C THR A 154 8.92 15.04 18.03
N MET A 155 8.85 15.41 16.75
CA MET A 155 7.81 14.94 15.81
C MET A 155 8.28 13.80 14.88
N ALA A 156 9.60 13.65 14.66
CA ALA A 156 10.08 12.64 13.71
C ALA A 156 9.82 11.18 14.13
N PRO A 157 9.68 10.82 15.40
CA PRO A 157 9.30 9.46 15.78
C PRO A 157 7.92 9.03 15.27
N ASP A 158 6.99 10.00 15.12
CA ASP A 158 5.60 9.74 14.74
C ASP A 158 5.34 10.03 13.25
N SER A 159 6.39 10.24 12.44
CA SER A 159 6.23 10.52 11.01
C SER A 159 6.62 9.33 10.16
N GLU A 160 5.86 9.08 9.11
CA GLU A 160 6.07 7.99 8.15
C GLU A 160 7.49 8.02 7.55
N THR A 161 7.95 9.18 7.12
CA THR A 161 9.31 9.33 6.63
C THR A 161 9.96 10.65 7.05
N PRO A 162 11.18 10.63 7.62
CA PRO A 162 11.91 11.83 7.98
C PRO A 162 12.75 12.41 6.82
N TYR A 163 12.76 11.80 5.64
CA TYR A 163 13.67 12.20 4.55
C TYR A 163 13.34 13.54 3.93
N TYR A 164 12.05 13.88 3.89
CA TYR A 164 11.54 15.12 3.32
C TYR A 164 10.70 15.88 4.34
N ILE A 165 11.01 17.15 4.51
CA ILE A 165 10.26 18.07 5.37
C ILE A 165 9.53 19.04 4.45
N TYR A 166 8.22 19.10 4.55
CA TYR A 166 7.38 19.93 3.69
C TYR A 166 7.26 21.32 4.24
N VAL A 167 7.38 22.32 3.38
CA VAL A 167 7.30 23.74 3.76
C VAL A 167 5.95 24.28 3.35
N VAL A 168 5.20 24.80 4.31
CA VAL A 168 3.84 25.32 4.10
C VAL A 168 3.71 26.77 4.55
N ASP A 169 2.70 27.45 4.02
CA ASP A 169 2.30 28.78 4.51
C ASP A 169 1.31 28.67 5.70
N ASP A 170 0.78 29.83 6.13
CA ASP A 170 -0.16 29.88 7.26
C ASP A 170 -1.54 29.24 6.97
N LEU A 171 -1.80 28.86 5.74
CA LEU A 171 -3.02 28.17 5.29
C LEU A 171 -2.76 26.69 4.93
N ASP A 172 -1.59 26.17 5.33
CA ASP A 172 -1.09 24.82 5.03
C ASP A 172 -0.92 24.55 3.52
N VAL A 173 -0.83 25.60 2.70
CA VAL A 173 -0.53 25.45 1.27
C VAL A 173 0.94 25.14 1.08
N LEU A 174 1.23 24.10 0.32
CA LEU A 174 2.57 23.62 0.04
C LEU A 174 3.39 24.67 -0.75
N LYS A 175 4.56 25.08 -0.22
CA LYS A 175 5.47 26.06 -0.81
C LYS A 175 6.80 25.48 -1.23
N GLY A 176 7.28 24.44 -0.54
CA GLY A 176 8.57 23.89 -0.76
C GLY A 176 8.76 22.52 -0.10
N VAL A 177 9.88 21.92 -0.37
CA VAL A 177 10.36 20.73 0.33
C VAL A 177 11.82 20.91 0.70
N VAL A 178 12.21 20.50 1.90
CA VAL A 178 13.59 20.50 2.34
C VAL A 178 14.01 19.07 2.65
N PRO A 179 14.93 18.48 1.90
CA PRO A 179 15.52 17.20 2.28
C PRO A 179 16.24 17.29 3.63
N LEU A 180 16.06 16.29 4.50
CA LEU A 180 16.72 16.25 5.82
C LEU A 180 18.22 16.50 5.73
N ARG A 181 18.89 15.97 4.68
CA ARG A 181 20.31 16.22 4.43
C ARG A 181 20.63 17.72 4.34
N GLN A 182 19.75 18.52 3.72
CA GLN A 182 19.98 19.95 3.55
C GLN A 182 19.91 20.69 4.90
N ILE A 183 19.01 20.27 5.78
CA ILE A 183 18.91 20.78 7.16
C ILE A 183 20.20 20.49 7.94
N ILE A 184 20.70 19.24 7.87
CA ILE A 184 21.91 18.79 8.60
C ILE A 184 23.16 19.57 8.18
N VAL A 185 23.31 19.93 6.90
CA VAL A 185 24.51 20.61 6.40
C VAL A 185 24.44 22.14 6.47
N SER A 186 23.26 22.70 6.74
CA SER A 186 23.03 24.15 6.80
C SER A 186 23.40 24.74 8.17
N THR A 187 23.64 26.03 8.21
CA THR A 187 23.94 26.71 9.49
C THR A 187 22.67 26.93 10.31
N PRO A 188 22.74 26.91 11.65
CA PRO A 188 21.56 27.01 12.53
C PRO A 188 20.65 28.20 12.28
N ASP A 189 21.23 29.36 11.91
CA ASP A 189 20.51 30.61 11.70
C ASP A 189 19.95 30.77 10.27
N THR A 190 20.15 29.79 9.38
CA THR A 190 19.65 29.83 8.00
C THR A 190 18.12 29.69 8.01
N LEU A 191 17.42 30.51 7.26
CA LEU A 191 15.97 30.41 7.08
C LEU A 191 15.61 29.25 6.13
N ILE A 192 14.53 28.57 6.39
CA ILE A 192 14.05 27.45 5.58
C ILE A 192 13.79 27.87 4.13
N LYS A 193 13.21 29.07 3.91
CA LYS A 193 13.00 29.59 2.56
C LYS A 193 14.25 29.75 1.71
N ASP A 194 15.43 29.86 2.35
CA ASP A 194 16.72 30.08 1.64
C ASP A 194 17.32 28.72 1.18
N ILE A 195 16.81 27.59 1.69
CA ILE A 195 17.32 26.25 1.41
C ILE A 195 16.25 25.30 0.85
N MET A 196 14.99 25.68 0.83
CA MET A 196 13.90 24.84 0.29
C MET A 196 13.96 24.75 -1.23
N ILE A 197 13.41 23.69 -1.76
CA ILE A 197 13.17 23.46 -3.19
C ILE A 197 11.73 23.86 -3.48
N GLU A 198 11.53 24.91 -4.26
CA GLU A 198 10.20 25.47 -4.56
C GLU A 198 9.49 24.71 -5.70
N ASN A 199 10.25 24.07 -6.59
CA ASN A 199 9.68 23.31 -7.71
C ASN A 199 9.35 21.87 -7.25
N ILE A 200 8.20 21.70 -6.65
CA ILE A 200 7.74 20.45 -6.05
C ILE A 200 6.92 19.68 -7.08
N ILE A 201 7.13 18.38 -7.14
CA ILE A 201 6.23 17.45 -7.80
C ILE A 201 5.32 16.89 -6.69
N SER A 202 4.02 17.06 -6.87
CA SER A 202 2.98 16.61 -5.94
C SER A 202 1.89 15.85 -6.70
N ALA A 203 1.19 14.96 -6.02
CA ALA A 203 0.02 14.28 -6.55
C ALA A 203 -1.24 15.05 -6.12
N PRO A 204 -2.14 15.46 -7.02
CA PRO A 204 -3.51 15.82 -6.66
C PRO A 204 -4.20 14.64 -5.98
N VAL A 205 -5.07 14.93 -5.01
CA VAL A 205 -5.75 13.91 -4.18
C VAL A 205 -6.57 12.90 -4.98
N ASP A 206 -7.02 13.27 -6.17
CA ASP A 206 -7.81 12.47 -7.11
C ASP A 206 -6.96 11.85 -8.25
N MET A 207 -5.63 11.89 -8.15
CA MET A 207 -4.73 11.24 -9.11
C MET A 207 -4.80 9.74 -8.91
N ASP A 208 -4.88 9.01 -10.02
CA ASP A 208 -4.87 7.55 -10.05
C ASP A 208 -3.52 6.98 -9.56
N GLN A 209 -3.55 5.86 -8.82
CA GLN A 209 -2.36 5.22 -8.24
C GLN A 209 -1.35 4.78 -9.30
N GLU A 210 -1.80 4.35 -10.48
CA GLU A 210 -0.91 4.01 -11.59
C GLU A 210 -0.15 5.26 -12.09
N GLU A 211 -0.82 6.44 -12.17
CA GLU A 211 -0.15 7.70 -12.52
C GLU A 211 0.85 8.12 -11.43
N VAL A 212 0.51 7.90 -10.15
CA VAL A 212 1.42 8.12 -9.02
C VAL A 212 2.66 7.24 -9.15
N SER A 213 2.50 5.94 -9.41
CA SER A 213 3.61 5.00 -9.57
C SER A 213 4.57 5.41 -10.69
N HIS A 214 4.05 5.93 -11.79
CA HIS A 214 4.85 6.47 -12.88
C HIS A 214 5.67 7.71 -12.51
N ILE A 215 5.20 8.53 -11.54
CA ILE A 215 5.99 9.65 -11.02
C ILE A 215 7.22 9.11 -10.26
N PHE A 216 7.03 8.10 -9.40
CA PHE A 216 8.12 7.49 -8.66
C PHE A 216 9.14 6.81 -9.59
N GLU A 217 8.68 6.03 -10.57
CA GLU A 217 9.55 5.41 -11.57
C GLU A 217 10.40 6.44 -12.32
N LYS A 218 9.77 7.55 -12.72
CA LYS A 218 10.42 8.59 -13.53
C LYS A 218 11.44 9.42 -12.75
N TYR A 219 11.16 9.75 -11.49
CA TYR A 219 11.95 10.71 -10.73
C TYR A 219 12.77 10.08 -9.61
N GLY A 220 12.43 8.86 -9.16
CA GLY A 220 13.13 8.15 -8.10
C GLY A 220 13.00 8.82 -6.73
N PHE A 221 11.83 9.35 -6.41
CA PHE A 221 11.55 9.93 -5.10
C PHE A 221 11.40 8.84 -4.03
N MET A 222 11.62 9.23 -2.78
CA MET A 222 11.34 8.36 -1.61
C MET A 222 9.94 8.64 -1.06
N ALA A 223 9.41 9.85 -1.27
CA ALA A 223 8.04 10.22 -0.96
C ALA A 223 7.62 11.42 -1.82
N ILE A 224 6.33 11.56 -2.07
CA ILE A 224 5.73 12.74 -2.71
C ILE A 224 4.56 13.26 -1.89
N PRO A 225 4.32 14.58 -1.84
CA PRO A 225 3.18 15.15 -1.15
C PRO A 225 1.90 15.02 -1.97
N VAL A 226 0.81 14.72 -1.29
CA VAL A 226 -0.56 14.77 -1.84
C VAL A 226 -1.20 16.08 -1.47
N VAL A 227 -1.83 16.73 -2.45
CA VAL A 227 -2.42 18.07 -2.26
C VAL A 227 -3.89 18.12 -2.72
N ASP A 228 -4.66 18.95 -2.06
CA ASP A 228 -6.01 19.29 -2.52
C ASP A 228 -5.99 20.25 -3.73
N HIS A 229 -7.17 20.56 -4.27
CA HIS A 229 -7.32 21.51 -5.40
C HIS A 229 -6.88 22.96 -5.12
N ASN A 230 -6.64 23.32 -3.84
CA ASN A 230 -6.11 24.62 -3.44
C ASN A 230 -4.60 24.58 -3.21
N GLY A 231 -3.96 23.42 -3.33
CA GLY A 231 -2.54 23.19 -3.06
C GLY A 231 -2.21 23.01 -1.57
N LYS A 232 -3.23 22.80 -0.71
CA LYS A 232 -3.02 22.41 0.67
C LYS A 232 -2.50 20.97 0.71
N ILE A 233 -1.44 20.73 1.50
CA ILE A 233 -0.94 19.36 1.71
C ILE A 233 -1.92 18.58 2.60
N LEU A 234 -2.26 17.37 2.17
CA LEU A 234 -3.18 16.48 2.87
C LEU A 234 -2.44 15.27 3.46
N GLY A 235 -1.41 14.78 2.76
CA GLY A 235 -0.66 13.60 3.15
C GLY A 235 0.58 13.45 2.28
N ILE A 236 1.19 12.29 2.38
CA ILE A 236 2.32 11.86 1.55
C ILE A 236 2.08 10.42 1.07
N ILE A 237 2.73 10.06 -0.02
CA ILE A 237 2.81 8.67 -0.47
C ILE A 237 4.28 8.31 -0.46
N THR A 238 4.64 7.16 0.07
CA THR A 238 6.01 6.69 0.19
C THR A 238 6.40 5.73 -0.94
N VAL A 239 7.66 5.39 -1.07
CA VAL A 239 8.15 4.55 -2.17
C VAL A 239 7.84 3.07 -1.95
N ASP A 240 7.76 2.62 -0.71
CA ASP A 240 7.42 1.26 -0.31
C ASP A 240 5.97 0.91 -0.70
N ASP A 241 5.00 1.79 -0.38
CA ASP A 241 3.60 1.63 -0.80
C ASP A 241 3.48 1.60 -2.33
N VAL A 242 4.18 2.51 -3.00
CA VAL A 242 4.20 2.53 -4.48
C VAL A 242 4.82 1.27 -5.06
N MET A 243 5.79 0.64 -4.39
CA MET A 243 6.36 -0.65 -4.85
C MET A 243 5.32 -1.78 -4.74
N GLU A 244 4.46 -1.75 -3.75
CA GLU A 244 3.35 -2.70 -3.60
C GLU A 244 2.30 -2.48 -4.69
N ILE A 245 1.84 -1.23 -4.87
CA ILE A 245 0.92 -0.83 -5.94
C ILE A 245 1.46 -1.26 -7.32
N MET A 246 2.73 -1.02 -7.62
CA MET A 246 3.33 -1.46 -8.89
C MET A 246 3.27 -2.97 -9.08
N LYS A 247 3.46 -3.75 -8.02
CA LYS A 247 3.37 -5.22 -8.06
C LYS A 247 1.93 -5.65 -8.35
N GLU A 248 0.96 -4.99 -7.73
CA GLU A 248 -0.47 -5.24 -7.95
C GLU A 248 -0.89 -4.92 -9.38
N GLU A 249 -0.59 -3.71 -9.87
CA GLU A 249 -0.88 -3.28 -11.25
C GLU A 249 -0.27 -4.22 -12.30
N TYR A 250 1.01 -4.62 -12.14
CA TYR A 250 1.62 -5.59 -13.05
C TYR A 250 0.96 -6.97 -12.99
N THR A 251 0.50 -7.38 -11.81
CA THR A 251 -0.20 -8.66 -11.62
C THR A 251 -1.59 -8.62 -12.27
N GLU A 252 -2.32 -7.50 -12.10
CA GLU A 252 -3.59 -7.23 -12.74
C GLU A 252 -3.47 -7.26 -14.27
N ASP A 253 -2.50 -6.54 -14.83
CA ASP A 253 -2.23 -6.53 -16.26
C ASP A 253 -1.93 -7.93 -16.81
N MET A 254 -1.15 -8.73 -16.07
CA MET A 254 -0.88 -10.12 -16.44
C MET A 254 -2.16 -10.98 -16.42
N PHE A 255 -3.02 -10.80 -15.43
CA PHE A 255 -4.30 -11.51 -15.36
C PHE A 255 -5.26 -11.08 -16.44
N ARG A 256 -5.35 -9.79 -16.75
CA ARG A 256 -6.13 -9.25 -17.88
C ARG A 256 -5.66 -9.80 -19.22
N LEU A 257 -4.35 -9.89 -19.47
CA LEU A 257 -3.78 -10.52 -20.67
C LEU A 257 -4.10 -12.02 -20.76
N ALA A 258 -4.18 -12.72 -19.63
CA ALA A 258 -4.58 -14.12 -19.57
C ALA A 258 -6.11 -14.33 -19.63
N GLY A 259 -6.90 -13.25 -19.62
CA GLY A 259 -8.37 -13.30 -19.56
C GLY A 259 -8.88 -13.81 -18.22
N LEU A 260 -8.11 -13.58 -17.15
CA LEU A 260 -8.47 -13.88 -15.78
C LEU A 260 -8.99 -12.61 -15.09
N ASP A 261 -9.81 -12.78 -14.06
CA ASP A 261 -10.29 -11.69 -13.20
C ASP A 261 -9.33 -11.54 -12.02
N GLU A 262 -9.14 -10.34 -11.49
CA GLU A 262 -8.24 -10.01 -10.38
C GLU A 262 -8.54 -10.81 -9.09
N GLU A 263 -9.81 -11.12 -8.86
CA GLU A 263 -10.26 -11.90 -7.69
C GLU A 263 -9.87 -13.40 -7.73
N GLU A 264 -9.16 -13.88 -8.77
CA GLU A 264 -8.83 -15.31 -8.87
C GLU A 264 -7.63 -15.68 -7.99
N LYS A 265 -7.85 -15.84 -6.69
CA LYS A 265 -6.84 -16.36 -5.76
C LYS A 265 -6.50 -17.82 -6.08
N VAL A 266 -5.21 -18.18 -6.03
CA VAL A 266 -4.70 -19.57 -6.27
C VAL A 266 -5.35 -20.60 -5.34
N ALA A 267 -5.80 -20.17 -4.17
CA ALA A 267 -6.52 -20.99 -3.17
C ALA A 267 -8.05 -20.90 -3.26
N GLY A 268 -8.62 -20.26 -4.32
CA GLY A 268 -10.04 -20.05 -4.50
C GLY A 268 -10.86 -21.34 -4.69
N THR A 269 -12.18 -21.26 -4.43
CA THR A 269 -13.10 -22.39 -4.66
C THR A 269 -13.28 -22.67 -6.15
N VAL A 270 -13.46 -23.94 -6.53
CA VAL A 270 -13.71 -24.34 -7.93
C VAL A 270 -14.92 -23.60 -8.54
N ILE A 271 -15.93 -23.27 -7.73
CA ILE A 271 -17.12 -22.54 -8.18
C ILE A 271 -16.79 -21.06 -8.42
N GLY A 272 -15.94 -20.46 -7.59
CA GLY A 272 -15.41 -19.11 -7.79
C GLY A 272 -14.64 -19.01 -9.11
N ALA A 273 -13.68 -19.90 -9.33
CA ALA A 273 -12.90 -19.97 -10.56
C ALA A 273 -13.76 -20.17 -11.84
N ILE A 274 -14.84 -20.94 -11.75
CA ILE A 274 -15.78 -21.07 -12.88
C ILE A 274 -16.53 -19.76 -13.11
N LYS A 275 -16.96 -19.08 -12.06
CA LYS A 275 -17.75 -17.86 -12.16
C LYS A 275 -16.94 -16.69 -12.73
N SER A 276 -15.67 -16.56 -12.35
CA SER A 276 -14.76 -15.53 -12.87
C SER A 276 -14.39 -15.76 -14.34
N ARG A 277 -14.12 -17.01 -14.73
CA ARG A 277 -13.69 -17.37 -16.11
C ARG A 277 -14.86 -17.48 -17.11
N LEU A 278 -16.07 -17.75 -16.68
CA LEU A 278 -17.21 -18.01 -17.55
C LEU A 278 -17.55 -16.83 -18.50
N PRO A 279 -17.56 -15.56 -18.06
CA PRO A 279 -17.82 -14.43 -18.95
C PRO A 279 -16.82 -14.35 -20.09
N TRP A 280 -15.55 -14.46 -19.80
CA TRP A 280 -14.49 -14.44 -20.79
C TRP A 280 -14.57 -15.62 -21.77
N LEU A 281 -14.82 -16.83 -21.26
CA LEU A 281 -15.01 -18.02 -22.09
C LEU A 281 -16.21 -17.88 -23.03
N LEU A 282 -17.29 -17.23 -22.59
CA LEU A 282 -18.46 -16.95 -23.46
C LEU A 282 -18.11 -15.95 -24.55
N VAL A 283 -17.37 -14.88 -24.25
CA VAL A 283 -16.88 -13.93 -25.25
C VAL A 283 -16.01 -14.65 -26.29
N ASN A 284 -15.07 -15.47 -25.83
CA ASN A 284 -14.22 -16.26 -26.72
C ASN A 284 -15.01 -17.27 -27.57
N LEU A 285 -16.02 -17.90 -27.02
CA LEU A 285 -16.91 -18.80 -27.76
C LEU A 285 -17.67 -18.06 -28.85
N VAL A 286 -18.19 -16.86 -28.57
CA VAL A 286 -18.92 -16.03 -29.55
C VAL A 286 -17.97 -15.59 -30.64
N THR A 287 -16.80 -15.08 -30.33
CA THR A 287 -15.79 -14.64 -31.32
C THR A 287 -15.29 -15.80 -32.17
N ALA A 288 -14.99 -16.95 -31.57
CA ALA A 288 -14.61 -18.17 -32.32
C ALA A 288 -15.72 -18.66 -33.26
N THR A 289 -16.98 -18.60 -32.80
CA THR A 289 -18.14 -18.98 -33.62
C THR A 289 -18.31 -18.01 -34.81
N LEU A 290 -18.11 -16.71 -34.57
CA LEU A 290 -18.15 -15.70 -35.64
C LEU A 290 -17.05 -15.91 -36.64
N ALA A 291 -15.83 -16.19 -36.19
CA ALA A 291 -14.70 -16.51 -37.06
C ALA A 291 -14.95 -17.79 -37.88
N ALA A 292 -15.42 -18.86 -37.25
CA ALA A 292 -15.77 -20.11 -37.93
C ALA A 292 -16.85 -19.90 -38.99
N LYS A 293 -17.89 -19.09 -38.70
CA LYS A 293 -18.93 -18.75 -39.65
C LYS A 293 -18.40 -17.93 -40.81
N THR A 294 -17.49 -17.00 -40.56
CA THR A 294 -16.82 -16.22 -41.62
C THR A 294 -16.01 -17.12 -42.50
N VAL A 295 -15.22 -18.04 -41.97
CA VAL A 295 -14.44 -19.03 -42.70
C VAL A 295 -15.35 -19.92 -43.56
N SER A 296 -16.49 -20.36 -43.06
CA SER A 296 -17.43 -21.20 -43.76
C SER A 296 -18.04 -20.52 -45.02
N LEU A 297 -18.11 -19.20 -45.07
CA LEU A 297 -18.54 -18.45 -46.24
C LEU A 297 -17.56 -18.59 -47.42
N PHE A 298 -16.30 -18.90 -47.15
CA PHE A 298 -15.22 -19.04 -48.13
C PHE A 298 -14.83 -20.50 -48.39
N GLU A 299 -15.60 -21.47 -47.87
CA GLU A 299 -15.29 -22.91 -47.93
C GLU A 299 -14.98 -23.37 -49.35
N ASN A 300 -15.76 -22.94 -50.37
CA ASN A 300 -15.52 -23.29 -51.76
C ASN A 300 -14.21 -22.74 -52.32
N THR A 301 -13.79 -21.58 -51.89
CA THR A 301 -12.51 -20.96 -52.29
C THR A 301 -11.31 -21.67 -51.62
N ILE A 302 -11.46 -22.03 -50.36
CA ILE A 302 -10.46 -22.75 -49.58
C ILE A 302 -10.26 -24.17 -50.14
N ALA A 303 -11.34 -24.83 -50.53
CA ALA A 303 -11.28 -26.17 -51.15
C ALA A 303 -10.55 -26.15 -52.51
N GLN A 304 -10.60 -25.05 -53.26
CA GLN A 304 -9.89 -24.90 -54.54
C GLN A 304 -8.41 -24.57 -54.36
N ILE A 305 -8.03 -23.94 -53.27
CA ILE A 305 -6.65 -23.50 -53.02
C ILE A 305 -6.18 -24.11 -51.66
N VAL A 306 -5.70 -25.34 -51.72
CA VAL A 306 -5.25 -26.12 -50.52
C VAL A 306 -4.20 -25.37 -49.70
N ALA A 307 -3.39 -24.50 -50.32
CA ALA A 307 -2.41 -23.67 -49.64
C ALA A 307 -3.06 -22.73 -48.61
N LEU A 308 -4.30 -22.24 -48.80
CA LEU A 308 -4.99 -21.37 -47.86
C LEU A 308 -5.30 -22.08 -46.54
N ALA A 309 -5.57 -23.37 -46.57
CA ALA A 309 -5.82 -24.18 -45.36
C ALA A 309 -4.58 -24.24 -44.43
N THR A 310 -3.36 -24.18 -45.03
CA THR A 310 -2.11 -24.20 -44.27
C THR A 310 -1.82 -22.83 -43.61
N PHE A 311 -2.28 -21.74 -44.20
CA PHE A 311 -2.06 -20.39 -43.65
C PHE A 311 -3.06 -20.02 -42.54
N MET A 312 -4.24 -20.66 -42.47
CA MET A 312 -5.25 -20.36 -41.42
C MET A 312 -4.72 -20.44 -39.99
N PRO A 313 -4.04 -21.54 -39.59
CA PRO A 313 -3.49 -21.62 -38.22
C PRO A 313 -2.40 -20.59 -37.94
N MET A 314 -1.60 -20.23 -38.99
CA MET A 314 -0.57 -19.21 -38.84
C MET A 314 -1.17 -17.82 -38.62
N VAL A 315 -2.20 -17.46 -39.37
CA VAL A 315 -2.88 -16.15 -39.22
C VAL A 315 -3.63 -16.10 -37.87
N ALA A 316 -4.28 -17.19 -37.45
CA ALA A 316 -4.93 -17.27 -36.18
C ALA A 316 -3.95 -17.14 -34.99
N GLY A 317 -2.77 -17.74 -35.08
CA GLY A 317 -1.72 -17.64 -34.06
C GLY A 317 -0.97 -16.30 -34.06
N MET A 318 -1.09 -15.49 -35.10
CA MET A 318 -0.52 -14.13 -35.17
C MET A 318 -1.52 -13.04 -34.75
N GLY A 319 -2.79 -13.36 -34.68
CA GLY A 319 -3.87 -12.42 -34.37
C GLY A 319 -4.49 -12.59 -33.00
N GLY A 320 -3.97 -13.54 -32.18
CA GLY A 320 -4.44 -13.82 -30.82
C GLY A 320 -3.43 -13.41 -29.76
#